data_698352804a8cc72d86eac99e821441b0
#
_entry.id   698352804a8cc72d86eac99e821441b0
#
_cell.length_a   1.000
_cell.length_b   1.000
_cell.length_c   1.000
_cell.angle_alpha   90.00
_cell.angle_beta   90.00
_cell.angle_gamma   90.00
#
_symmetry.space_group_name_H-M   'P 1'
#
loop_
_entity.id
_entity.type
_entity.pdbx_description
1 polymer ?
#
loop_
_entity_poly.entity_id
_entity_poly.type
_entity_poly.pdbx_seq_one_letter_code
_entity_poly.pdbx_strand_id
1 'polypeptide(L)'
;QNNLIDEQVWYSIGGGFVRQGDADDLMIGIHEKPPAGTAFADQTDDSSTDIDMDMPYPFTTCDELISLCDEHHMSVADVVWANETAMRSAVQVRSDLDTVWHVMRRCVQHGCNTNQTVLPGGLDVPRRAPKMYARLASNSDVLKRDGRRSDAVLESSDAAWVDLFALAVSEENAAGGRIVTAPTNGAAGVIPAVLHYYWHFVDHADEDGVVTFLLTAGAIGYLFKRNASISGAEVGCQGEVGTACSMA
;
A
#
# COMPACT_ATOMS: atom_id res chain seq x y z
N GLN A 1 30.87 -25.08 -13.78
CA GLN A 1 29.68 -25.28 -14.64
C GLN A 1 28.47 -24.98 -13.77
N ASN A 2 27.85 -23.82 -14.01
CA ASN A 2 26.55 -23.49 -13.40
C ASN A 2 25.49 -24.28 -14.16
N ASN A 3 24.94 -25.31 -13.54
CA ASN A 3 23.78 -25.98 -14.09
C ASN A 3 22.53 -25.13 -13.71
N LEU A 4 21.76 -24.71 -14.72
CA LEU A 4 20.42 -24.16 -14.53
C LEU A 4 19.57 -25.23 -13.83
N ILE A 5 19.00 -24.89 -12.65
CA ILE A 5 18.22 -25.84 -11.86
C ILE A 5 16.73 -25.69 -12.20
N ASP A 6 16.29 -24.46 -12.40
CA ASP A 6 14.92 -24.11 -12.76
C ASP A 6 14.90 -22.69 -13.37
N GLU A 7 13.98 -22.45 -14.30
CA GLU A 7 13.73 -21.14 -14.91
C GLU A 7 12.22 -20.91 -14.92
N GLN A 8 11.80 -19.82 -14.28
CA GLN A 8 10.40 -19.40 -14.26
C GLN A 8 10.28 -17.97 -14.77
N VAL A 9 9.40 -17.74 -15.70
CA VAL A 9 9.14 -16.42 -16.27
C VAL A 9 7.85 -15.87 -15.67
N TRP A 10 7.94 -14.67 -15.11
CA TRP A 10 6.83 -13.98 -14.47
C TRP A 10 6.63 -12.62 -15.14
N TYR A 11 5.40 -12.31 -15.50
CA TYR A 11 5.04 -11.04 -16.13
C TYR A 11 4.21 -10.19 -15.20
N SER A 12 4.56 -8.91 -15.10
CA SER A 12 3.70 -7.92 -14.44
C SER A 12 2.55 -7.56 -15.38
N ILE A 13 1.33 -7.78 -14.91
CA ILE A 13 0.11 -7.43 -15.66
C ILE A 13 -0.52 -6.13 -15.19
N GLY A 14 0.19 -5.36 -14.37
CA GLY A 14 -0.25 -4.11 -13.79
C GLY A 14 -0.85 -4.26 -12.39
N GLY A 15 -1.02 -3.14 -11.66
CA GLY A 15 -1.59 -3.14 -10.31
C GLY A 15 -0.83 -3.97 -9.27
N GLY A 16 0.45 -4.30 -9.50
CA GLY A 16 1.24 -5.15 -8.60
C GLY A 16 1.00 -6.65 -8.77
N PHE A 17 0.12 -7.06 -9.70
CA PHE A 17 -0.11 -8.48 -10.00
C PHE A 17 0.94 -9.03 -10.96
N VAL A 18 1.33 -10.29 -10.72
CA VAL A 18 2.23 -11.03 -11.59
C VAL A 18 1.56 -12.33 -12.03
N ARG A 19 1.80 -12.71 -13.28
CA ARG A 19 1.33 -13.98 -13.85
C ARG A 19 2.53 -14.78 -14.32
N GLN A 20 2.53 -16.06 -14.01
CA GLN A 20 3.49 -17.00 -14.58
C GLN A 20 3.02 -17.43 -15.95
N GLY A 21 3.91 -17.43 -16.96
CA GLY A 21 3.58 -17.85 -18.30
C GLY A 21 4.76 -17.73 -19.26
N ASP A 22 4.59 -18.23 -20.47
CA ASP A 22 5.58 -18.14 -21.55
C ASP A 22 5.46 -16.79 -22.30
N ALA A 23 6.57 -16.32 -22.87
CA ALA A 23 6.63 -15.04 -23.60
C ALA A 23 5.65 -14.97 -24.77
N ASP A 24 5.33 -16.11 -25.38
CA ASP A 24 4.43 -16.20 -26.52
C ASP A 24 2.96 -15.98 -26.13
N ASP A 25 2.56 -16.34 -24.91
CA ASP A 25 1.21 -16.09 -24.39
C ASP A 25 0.93 -14.59 -24.18
N LEU A 26 1.97 -13.79 -23.95
CA LEU A 26 1.83 -12.34 -23.70
C LEU A 26 1.64 -11.54 -25.00
N MET A 27 2.23 -12.00 -26.09
CA MET A 27 2.17 -11.28 -27.38
C MET A 27 0.78 -11.32 -28.00
N ILE A 28 -0.06 -12.29 -27.63
CA ILE A 28 -1.44 -12.42 -28.13
C ILE A 28 -2.38 -11.38 -27.50
N GLY A 29 -2.11 -10.95 -26.23
CA GLY A 29 -2.95 -9.99 -25.51
C GLY A 29 -2.63 -8.50 -25.73
N ILE A 30 -1.45 -8.17 -26.27
CA ILE A 30 -1.00 -6.77 -26.42
C ILE A 30 -1.54 -6.11 -27.70
N HIS A 31 -2.00 -6.87 -28.68
CA HIS A 31 -2.45 -6.36 -29.97
C HIS A 31 -3.96 -6.19 -30.11
N GLU A 32 -4.77 -6.69 -29.19
CA GLU A 32 -6.21 -6.45 -29.22
C GLU A 32 -6.56 -5.29 -28.28
N LYS A 33 -6.70 -4.08 -28.85
CA LYS A 33 -7.36 -2.96 -28.18
C LYS A 33 -8.80 -3.39 -27.91
N PRO A 34 -9.25 -3.44 -26.65
CA PRO A 34 -10.64 -3.77 -26.36
C PRO A 34 -11.56 -2.80 -27.10
N PRO A 35 -12.64 -3.28 -27.72
CA PRO A 35 -13.57 -2.41 -28.43
C PRO A 35 -14.12 -1.35 -27.50
N ALA A 36 -14.13 -0.09 -27.95
CA ALA A 36 -14.66 1.03 -27.20
C ALA A 36 -16.12 0.74 -26.81
N GLY A 37 -16.39 0.60 -25.52
CA GLY A 37 -17.74 0.40 -24.98
C GLY A 37 -17.99 -0.93 -24.25
N THR A 38 -17.04 -1.83 -24.15
CA THR A 38 -17.16 -2.97 -23.25
C THR A 38 -16.81 -2.53 -21.85
N ALA A 39 -17.84 -2.36 -21.03
CA ALA A 39 -17.71 -2.23 -19.60
C ALA A 39 -16.85 -3.38 -19.04
N PHE A 40 -16.00 -3.08 -18.07
CA PHE A 40 -15.04 -3.94 -17.39
C PHE A 40 -15.68 -5.13 -16.63
N ALA A 41 -16.65 -5.81 -17.22
CA ALA A 41 -17.45 -6.83 -16.55
C ALA A 41 -16.93 -8.26 -16.71
N ASP A 42 -15.77 -8.52 -17.36
CA ASP A 42 -15.47 -9.91 -17.71
C ASP A 42 -14.00 -10.33 -17.61
N GLN A 43 -13.32 -9.92 -16.54
CA GLN A 43 -12.12 -10.61 -16.04
C GLN A 43 -12.16 -10.75 -14.51
N THR A 44 -13.30 -11.04 -13.96
CA THR A 44 -13.38 -11.68 -12.66
C THR A 44 -13.01 -13.14 -12.88
N ASP A 45 -11.79 -13.49 -12.50
CA ASP A 45 -11.46 -14.87 -12.18
C ASP A 45 -12.58 -15.36 -11.26
N ASP A 46 -13.37 -16.32 -11.71
CA ASP A 46 -14.57 -16.86 -11.03
C ASP A 46 -14.22 -17.60 -9.73
N SER A 47 -12.96 -17.50 -9.30
CA SER A 47 -12.47 -17.98 -8.00
C SER A 47 -12.76 -17.04 -6.82
N SER A 48 -13.28 -15.83 -7.07
CA SER A 48 -13.62 -14.87 -6.01
C SER A 48 -15.02 -15.05 -5.41
N THR A 49 -15.88 -15.86 -6.05
CA THR A 49 -17.27 -16.06 -5.60
C THR A 49 -17.41 -17.02 -4.41
N ASP A 50 -16.41 -17.89 -4.17
CA ASP A 50 -16.47 -18.84 -3.05
C ASP A 50 -15.93 -18.24 -1.73
N ILE A 51 -15.17 -17.15 -1.76
CA ILE A 51 -14.60 -16.53 -0.55
C ILE A 51 -15.64 -15.66 0.17
N ASP A 52 -16.59 -15.08 -0.56
CA ASP A 52 -17.63 -14.21 0.02
C ASP A 52 -18.66 -14.96 0.86
N MET A 53 -18.75 -16.29 0.76
CA MET A 53 -19.81 -17.09 1.41
C MET A 53 -19.54 -17.39 2.89
N ASP A 54 -18.28 -17.32 3.34
CA ASP A 54 -17.91 -17.64 4.73
C ASP A 54 -17.64 -16.41 5.61
N MET A 55 -17.71 -15.19 5.04
CA MET A 55 -17.49 -13.95 5.80
C MET A 55 -18.73 -13.60 6.64
N PRO A 56 -18.59 -13.31 7.95
CA PRO A 56 -19.72 -12.94 8.80
C PRO A 56 -20.36 -11.60 8.41
N TYR A 57 -19.60 -10.69 7.82
CA TYR A 57 -20.04 -9.33 7.44
C TYR A 57 -19.62 -9.01 6.01
N PRO A 58 -20.17 -9.67 4.98
CA PRO A 58 -19.81 -9.43 3.59
C PRO A 58 -20.32 -8.06 3.15
N PHE A 59 -19.51 -7.33 2.37
CA PHE A 59 -19.87 -6.05 1.74
C PHE A 59 -19.24 -5.93 0.37
N THR A 60 -19.91 -5.23 -0.52
CA THR A 60 -19.47 -4.97 -1.89
C THR A 60 -19.45 -3.49 -2.24
N THR A 61 -20.19 -2.71 -1.47
CA THR A 61 -20.31 -1.25 -1.62
C THR A 61 -20.00 -0.53 -0.31
N CYS A 62 -19.73 0.76 -0.41
CA CYS A 62 -19.51 1.60 0.77
C CYS A 62 -20.78 1.73 1.62
N ASP A 63 -21.96 1.80 0.98
CA ASP A 63 -23.24 1.91 1.67
C ASP A 63 -23.53 0.65 2.50
N GLU A 64 -23.23 -0.54 1.96
CA GLU A 64 -23.33 -1.81 2.71
C GLU A 64 -22.38 -1.82 3.91
N LEU A 65 -21.11 -1.41 3.73
CA LEU A 65 -20.13 -1.35 4.81
C LEU A 65 -20.59 -0.40 5.93
N ILE A 66 -21.08 0.79 5.58
CA ILE A 66 -21.59 1.76 6.56
C ILE A 66 -22.83 1.20 7.28
N SER A 67 -23.74 0.55 6.55
CA SER A 67 -24.93 -0.09 7.13
C SER A 67 -24.56 -1.17 8.14
N LEU A 68 -23.56 -2.02 7.83
CA LEU A 68 -23.02 -3.02 8.76
C LEU A 68 -22.43 -2.37 10.02
N CYS A 69 -21.65 -1.29 9.86
CA CYS A 69 -21.08 -0.56 10.98
C CYS A 69 -22.17 -0.01 11.91
N ASP A 70 -23.22 0.57 11.36
CA ASP A 70 -24.32 1.18 12.11
C ASP A 70 -25.17 0.10 12.81
N GLU A 71 -25.54 -0.96 12.10
CA GLU A 71 -26.38 -2.06 12.61
C GLU A 71 -25.73 -2.81 13.78
N HIS A 72 -24.43 -3.08 13.64
CA HIS A 72 -23.69 -3.86 14.62
C HIS A 72 -22.88 -3.02 15.61
N HIS A 73 -22.94 -1.68 15.52
CA HIS A 73 -22.14 -0.75 16.35
C HIS A 73 -20.63 -1.03 16.28
N MET A 74 -20.14 -1.35 15.08
CA MET A 74 -18.75 -1.70 14.79
C MET A 74 -18.08 -0.57 13.99
N SER A 75 -16.78 -0.42 14.20
CA SER A 75 -15.95 0.36 13.27
C SER A 75 -15.69 -0.43 11.98
N VAL A 76 -15.25 0.26 10.93
CA VAL A 76 -14.80 -0.39 9.68
C VAL A 76 -13.71 -1.44 9.97
N ALA A 77 -12.77 -1.10 10.86
CA ALA A 77 -11.71 -2.03 11.26
C ALA A 77 -12.26 -3.27 11.96
N ASP A 78 -13.30 -3.14 12.82
CA ASP A 78 -13.94 -4.28 13.49
C ASP A 78 -14.62 -5.21 12.49
N VAL A 79 -15.32 -4.68 11.50
CA VAL A 79 -15.96 -5.45 10.42
C VAL A 79 -14.90 -6.25 9.66
N VAL A 80 -13.80 -5.61 9.23
CA VAL A 80 -12.71 -6.30 8.52
C VAL A 80 -12.02 -7.32 9.42
N TRP A 81 -11.76 -6.97 10.68
CA TRP A 81 -11.18 -7.89 11.64
C TRP A 81 -12.02 -9.17 11.82
N ALA A 82 -13.35 -9.01 11.95
CA ALA A 82 -14.27 -10.14 12.08
C ALA A 82 -14.25 -11.03 10.83
N ASN A 83 -14.24 -10.44 9.64
CA ASN A 83 -14.15 -11.17 8.38
C ASN A 83 -12.82 -11.93 8.25
N GLU A 84 -11.70 -11.28 8.53
CA GLU A 84 -10.37 -11.89 8.47
C GLU A 84 -10.21 -13.02 9.48
N THR A 85 -10.72 -12.85 10.70
CA THR A 85 -10.61 -13.84 11.76
C THR A 85 -11.59 -15.02 11.63
N ALA A 86 -12.58 -14.91 10.78
CA ALA A 86 -13.40 -16.05 10.37
C ALA A 86 -12.63 -17.04 9.46
N MET A 87 -11.69 -16.53 8.66
CA MET A 87 -10.92 -17.35 7.71
C MET A 87 -9.58 -17.84 8.28
N ARG A 88 -8.98 -17.12 9.22
CA ARG A 88 -7.68 -17.45 9.82
C ARG A 88 -7.60 -17.00 11.27
N SER A 89 -6.65 -17.51 12.05
CA SER A 89 -6.57 -17.16 13.46
C SER A 89 -6.26 -15.68 13.69
N ALA A 90 -6.79 -15.09 14.76
CA ALA A 90 -6.51 -13.71 15.17
C ALA A 90 -5.00 -13.46 15.34
N VAL A 91 -4.27 -14.46 15.82
CA VAL A 91 -2.80 -14.37 15.95
C VAL A 91 -2.13 -14.24 14.59
N GLN A 92 -2.60 -14.97 13.58
CA GLN A 92 -2.08 -14.88 12.23
C GLN A 92 -2.40 -13.54 11.60
N VAL A 93 -3.65 -13.06 11.70
CA VAL A 93 -4.06 -11.75 11.19
C VAL A 93 -3.18 -10.65 11.79
N ARG A 94 -2.99 -10.65 13.11
CA ARG A 94 -2.13 -9.68 13.79
C ARG A 94 -0.69 -9.74 13.29
N SER A 95 -0.11 -10.93 13.23
CA SER A 95 1.26 -11.15 12.78
C SER A 95 1.49 -10.67 11.33
N ASP A 96 0.51 -10.87 10.46
CA ASP A 96 0.60 -10.43 9.07
C ASP A 96 0.57 -8.90 8.97
N LEU A 97 -0.31 -8.22 9.73
CA LEU A 97 -0.37 -6.76 9.79
C LEU A 97 0.90 -6.16 10.41
N ASP A 98 1.42 -6.76 11.48
CA ASP A 98 2.70 -6.37 12.08
C ASP A 98 3.86 -6.52 11.07
N THR A 99 3.84 -7.57 10.25
CA THR A 99 4.81 -7.78 9.18
C THR A 99 4.72 -6.67 8.11
N VAL A 100 3.51 -6.31 7.68
CA VAL A 100 3.30 -5.21 6.74
C VAL A 100 3.87 -3.91 7.30
N TRP A 101 3.51 -3.56 8.54
CA TRP A 101 4.03 -2.37 9.21
C TRP A 101 5.55 -2.38 9.35
N HIS A 102 6.11 -3.51 9.74
CA HIS A 102 7.57 -3.66 9.86
C HIS A 102 8.28 -3.40 8.52
N VAL A 103 7.75 -3.92 7.41
CA VAL A 103 8.31 -3.67 6.07
C VAL A 103 8.21 -2.19 5.69
N MET A 104 7.07 -1.52 5.96
CA MET A 104 6.89 -0.09 5.71
C MET A 104 7.91 0.74 6.51
N ARG A 105 8.09 0.45 7.80
CA ARG A 105 9.08 1.13 8.65
C ARG A 105 10.50 0.96 8.12
N ARG A 106 10.89 -0.27 7.79
CA ARG A 106 12.22 -0.54 7.26
C ARG A 106 12.47 0.13 5.91
N CYS A 107 11.46 0.19 5.06
CA CYS A 107 11.55 0.87 3.77
C CYS A 107 11.84 2.36 3.96
N VAL A 108 11.06 3.07 4.79
CA VAL A 108 11.29 4.48 5.09
C VAL A 108 12.66 4.70 5.73
N GLN A 109 13.03 3.89 6.71
CA GLN A 109 14.33 3.98 7.38
C GLN A 109 15.49 3.80 6.39
N HIS A 110 15.41 2.82 5.49
CA HIS A 110 16.44 2.59 4.47
C HIS A 110 16.50 3.76 3.48
N GLY A 111 15.37 4.21 2.95
CA GLY A 111 15.31 5.33 2.01
C GLY A 111 15.86 6.64 2.57
N CYS A 112 15.66 6.90 3.88
CA CYS A 112 16.22 8.06 4.58
C CYS A 112 17.72 7.97 4.85
N ASN A 113 18.28 6.76 4.99
CA ASN A 113 19.67 6.57 5.45
C ASN A 113 20.59 5.94 4.39
N THR A 114 20.11 5.68 3.18
CA THR A 114 20.94 5.10 2.12
C THR A 114 22.06 6.04 1.68
N ASN A 115 23.23 5.46 1.37
CA ASN A 115 24.36 6.19 0.78
C ASN A 115 24.28 6.30 -0.76
N GLN A 116 23.28 5.68 -1.38
CA GLN A 116 23.07 5.78 -2.81
C GLN A 116 22.60 7.19 -3.16
N THR A 117 23.35 7.89 -3.99
CA THR A 117 23.07 9.29 -4.34
C THR A 117 22.23 9.46 -5.60
N VAL A 118 22.18 8.43 -6.43
CA VAL A 118 21.48 8.41 -7.72
C VAL A 118 20.66 7.15 -7.82
N LEU A 119 19.45 7.25 -8.34
CA LEU A 119 18.57 6.11 -8.62
C LEU A 119 19.10 5.30 -9.80
N PRO A 120 18.92 3.98 -9.84
CA PRO A 120 19.31 3.17 -10.98
C PRO A 120 18.50 3.55 -12.22
N GLY A 121 19.11 3.32 -13.40
CA GLY A 121 18.53 3.67 -14.71
C GLY A 121 19.37 4.71 -15.44
N GLY A 122 19.07 4.95 -16.70
CA GLY A 122 19.88 5.80 -17.57
C GLY A 122 19.59 7.31 -17.46
N LEU A 123 18.81 7.76 -16.48
CA LEU A 123 18.39 9.17 -16.35
C LEU A 123 19.13 9.96 -15.27
N ASP A 124 20.03 9.31 -14.52
CA ASP A 124 20.81 9.92 -13.44
C ASP A 124 19.96 10.71 -12.42
N VAL A 125 18.78 10.20 -12.08
CA VAL A 125 17.87 10.87 -11.15
C VAL A 125 18.45 10.87 -9.75
N PRO A 126 18.68 12.06 -9.13
CA PRO A 126 19.29 12.13 -7.81
C PRO A 126 18.29 11.67 -6.73
N ARG A 127 18.79 10.92 -5.73
CA ARG A 127 18.04 10.67 -4.50
C ARG A 127 17.96 11.95 -3.66
N ARG A 128 16.79 12.26 -3.14
CA ARG A 128 16.47 13.47 -2.37
C ARG A 128 16.17 13.17 -0.91
N ALA A 129 15.60 11.99 -0.61
CA ALA A 129 15.17 11.63 0.73
C ALA A 129 16.28 11.71 1.78
N PRO A 130 17.53 11.23 1.57
CA PRO A 130 18.58 11.34 2.59
C PRO A 130 18.94 12.79 2.93
N LYS A 131 19.00 13.69 1.93
CA LYS A 131 19.27 15.12 2.17
C LYS A 131 18.13 15.81 2.90
N MET A 132 16.89 15.48 2.53
CA MET A 132 15.70 16.02 3.19
C MET A 132 15.63 15.56 4.63
N TYR A 133 15.89 14.28 4.89
CA TYR A 133 15.96 13.72 6.23
C TYR A 133 17.01 14.43 7.09
N ALA A 134 18.26 14.57 6.59
CA ALA A 134 19.32 15.26 7.32
C ALA A 134 18.93 16.70 7.70
N ARG A 135 18.28 17.42 6.78
CA ARG A 135 17.82 18.80 7.03
C ARG A 135 16.71 18.86 8.08
N LEU A 136 15.71 17.97 8.00
CA LEU A 136 14.59 17.94 8.96
C LEU A 136 15.06 17.49 10.33
N ALA A 137 15.88 16.45 10.40
CA ALA A 137 16.42 15.92 11.65
C ALA A 137 17.32 16.91 12.40
N SER A 138 18.08 17.75 11.66
CA SER A 138 18.93 18.79 12.30
C SER A 138 18.14 19.93 12.94
N ASN A 139 16.91 20.16 12.50
CA ASN A 139 16.07 21.28 12.92
C ASN A 139 14.93 20.87 13.88
N SER A 140 14.80 19.58 14.22
CA SER A 140 13.65 19.12 14.98
C SER A 140 14.04 18.30 16.20
N ASP A 141 13.31 18.57 17.30
CA ASP A 141 13.32 17.73 18.50
C ASP A 141 12.42 16.49 18.37
N VAL A 142 11.75 16.32 17.23
CA VAL A 142 10.78 15.23 16.95
C VAL A 142 11.38 13.85 17.15
N LEU A 143 12.65 13.66 16.79
CA LEU A 143 13.34 12.36 16.88
C LEU A 143 14.04 12.12 18.23
N LYS A 144 14.01 13.06 19.15
CA LYS A 144 14.76 12.96 20.43
C LYS A 144 14.01 12.23 21.55
N ARG A 145 12.72 11.91 21.38
CA ARG A 145 11.88 11.24 22.39
C ARG A 145 11.24 9.99 21.80
N ASP A 146 11.94 8.87 21.76
CA ASP A 146 11.43 7.59 21.22
C ASP A 146 10.67 7.70 19.88
N GLY A 147 10.95 8.76 19.11
CA GLY A 147 10.30 9.05 17.84
C GLY A 147 8.88 9.58 17.95
N ARG A 148 8.41 10.02 19.13
CA ARG A 148 7.04 10.55 19.33
C ARG A 148 7.07 11.99 19.83
N ARG A 149 6.13 12.80 19.37
CA ARG A 149 5.91 14.19 19.81
C ARG A 149 4.71 14.25 20.75
N SER A 150 4.79 15.11 21.79
CA SER A 150 3.79 15.19 22.85
C SER A 150 2.72 16.27 22.68
N ASP A 151 2.75 17.08 21.62
CA ASP A 151 1.76 18.14 21.40
C ASP A 151 1.45 18.24 19.89
N ALA A 152 0.32 17.68 19.47
CA ALA A 152 -0.12 17.64 18.09
C ALA A 152 -0.75 18.96 17.63
N VAL A 153 0.08 19.98 17.43
CA VAL A 153 -0.30 21.09 16.55
C VAL A 153 0.41 20.88 15.23
N LEU A 154 -0.35 20.71 14.14
CA LEU A 154 0.15 20.67 12.77
C LEU A 154 0.89 21.98 12.49
N GLU A 155 2.20 21.96 12.68
CA GLU A 155 3.06 23.01 12.17
C GLU A 155 3.40 22.72 10.71
N SER A 156 3.71 23.75 9.93
CA SER A 156 4.11 23.62 8.53
C SER A 156 5.33 22.68 8.31
N SER A 157 6.09 22.41 9.38
CA SER A 157 7.17 21.43 9.41
C SER A 157 6.70 19.98 9.35
N ASP A 158 5.48 19.67 9.80
CA ASP A 158 4.98 18.29 9.90
C ASP A 158 4.62 17.74 8.51
N ALA A 159 4.08 18.59 7.62
CA ALA A 159 3.86 18.23 6.22
C ALA A 159 5.16 17.82 5.51
N ALA A 160 6.28 18.46 5.83
CA ALA A 160 7.57 18.10 5.25
C ALA A 160 8.06 16.69 5.67
N TRP A 161 7.64 16.20 6.85
CA TRP A 161 7.91 14.82 7.25
C TRP A 161 7.07 13.81 6.47
N VAL A 162 5.79 14.11 6.23
CA VAL A 162 4.93 13.27 5.38
C VAL A 162 5.50 13.17 3.96
N ASP A 163 5.90 14.31 3.38
CA ASP A 163 6.56 14.38 2.07
C ASP A 163 7.86 13.55 2.05
N LEU A 164 8.67 13.64 3.11
CA LEU A 164 9.89 12.84 3.25
C LEU A 164 9.60 11.35 3.26
N PHE A 165 8.63 10.90 4.06
CA PHE A 165 8.30 9.48 4.17
C PHE A 165 7.78 8.93 2.85
N ALA A 166 6.90 9.67 2.15
CA ALA A 166 6.42 9.30 0.83
C ALA A 166 7.56 9.23 -0.20
N LEU A 167 8.46 10.22 -0.19
CA LEU A 167 9.60 10.28 -1.08
C LEU A 167 10.58 9.13 -0.83
N ALA A 168 10.86 8.79 0.43
CA ALA A 168 11.75 7.70 0.81
C ALA A 168 11.26 6.37 0.23
N VAL A 169 9.95 6.07 0.35
CA VAL A 169 9.35 4.85 -0.22
C VAL A 169 9.37 4.87 -1.75
N SER A 170 9.04 6.00 -2.37
CA SER A 170 9.04 6.13 -3.83
C SER A 170 10.44 5.93 -4.42
N GLU A 171 11.47 6.45 -3.77
CA GLU A 171 12.86 6.26 -4.18
C GLU A 171 13.35 4.83 -3.94
N GLU A 172 12.89 4.16 -2.87
CA GLU A 172 13.15 2.74 -2.67
C GLU A 172 12.48 1.88 -3.74
N ASN A 173 11.22 2.17 -4.10
CA ASN A 173 10.54 1.50 -5.20
C ASN A 173 11.33 1.64 -6.52
N ALA A 174 11.75 2.86 -6.85
CA ALA A 174 12.52 3.13 -8.07
C ALA A 174 13.92 2.47 -8.04
N ALA A 175 14.48 2.23 -6.86
CA ALA A 175 15.77 1.57 -6.69
C ALA A 175 15.69 0.03 -6.67
N GLY A 176 14.50 -0.56 -6.81
CA GLY A 176 14.29 -2.00 -6.68
C GLY A 176 14.35 -2.51 -5.24
N GLY A 177 14.19 -1.61 -4.27
CA GLY A 177 14.11 -1.94 -2.85
C GLY A 177 12.80 -2.65 -2.48
N ARG A 178 12.76 -3.17 -1.26
CA ARG A 178 11.57 -3.86 -0.74
C ARG A 178 10.54 -2.84 -0.25
N ILE A 179 9.36 -2.86 -0.85
CA ILE A 179 8.21 -2.03 -0.46
C ILE A 179 6.99 -2.90 -0.16
N VAL A 180 5.96 -2.29 0.43
CA VAL A 180 4.60 -2.85 0.45
C VAL A 180 3.83 -2.28 -0.73
N THR A 181 3.37 -3.16 -1.63
CA THR A 181 2.58 -2.76 -2.79
C THR A 181 1.13 -2.57 -2.38
N ALA A 182 0.74 -1.31 -2.08
CA ALA A 182 -0.62 -0.96 -1.67
C ALA A 182 -0.94 0.51 -2.02
N PRO A 183 -1.94 0.79 -2.88
CA PRO A 183 -2.66 -0.16 -3.74
C PRO A 183 -1.81 -0.68 -4.90
N THR A 184 -0.79 0.06 -5.33
CA THR A 184 0.13 -0.25 -6.43
C THR A 184 1.55 0.17 -6.07
N ASN A 185 2.54 -0.23 -6.87
CA ASN A 185 3.94 0.17 -6.66
C ASN A 185 4.14 1.69 -6.81
N GLY A 186 3.49 2.30 -7.82
CA GLY A 186 3.64 3.74 -8.08
C GLY A 186 3.08 4.63 -6.95
N ALA A 187 2.05 4.15 -6.26
CA ALA A 187 1.42 4.87 -5.14
C ALA A 187 1.83 4.34 -3.75
N ALA A 188 2.77 3.40 -3.68
CA ALA A 188 3.15 2.70 -2.44
C ALA A 188 3.71 3.62 -1.33
N GLY A 189 4.04 4.87 -1.64
CA GLY A 189 4.54 5.84 -0.67
C GLY A 189 3.46 6.48 0.20
N VAL A 190 2.20 6.51 -0.25
CA VAL A 190 1.13 7.29 0.41
C VAL A 190 0.76 6.70 1.77
N ILE A 191 0.37 5.44 1.81
CA ILE A 191 -0.06 4.76 3.05
C ILE A 191 1.06 4.77 4.12
N PRO A 192 2.32 4.38 3.81
CA PRO A 192 3.39 4.45 4.79
C PRO A 192 3.65 5.86 5.30
N ALA A 193 3.51 6.89 4.44
CA ALA A 193 3.76 8.27 4.84
C ALA A 193 2.74 8.74 5.89
N VAL A 194 1.44 8.49 5.66
CA VAL A 194 0.39 8.86 6.62
C VAL A 194 0.48 8.02 7.89
N LEU A 195 0.80 6.71 7.77
CA LEU A 195 0.96 5.86 8.95
C LEU A 195 2.19 6.23 9.79
N HIS A 196 3.30 6.69 9.16
CA HIS A 196 4.42 7.25 9.91
C HIS A 196 4.06 8.58 10.58
N TYR A 197 3.24 9.41 9.91
CA TYR A 197 2.70 10.60 10.55
C TYR A 197 1.90 10.24 11.82
N TYR A 198 0.96 9.29 11.70
CA TYR A 198 0.24 8.78 12.87
C TYR A 198 1.22 8.34 13.97
N TRP A 199 2.19 7.50 13.64
CA TRP A 199 3.12 6.91 14.60
C TRP A 199 3.99 7.94 15.34
N HIS A 200 4.44 8.99 14.63
CA HIS A 200 5.40 9.95 15.18
C HIS A 200 4.77 11.22 15.76
N PHE A 201 3.59 11.60 15.28
CA PHE A 201 3.00 12.93 15.57
C PHE A 201 1.65 12.89 16.26
N VAL A 202 0.97 11.74 16.29
CA VAL A 202 -0.29 11.61 17.02
C VAL A 202 -0.01 11.15 18.45
N ASP A 203 -0.59 11.85 19.41
CA ASP A 203 -0.47 11.47 20.83
C ASP A 203 -1.09 10.10 21.08
N HIS A 204 -0.42 9.32 21.92
CA HIS A 204 -0.86 7.96 22.27
C HIS A 204 -0.96 6.98 21.09
N ALA A 205 -0.28 7.28 19.95
CA ALA A 205 -0.17 6.34 18.86
C ALA A 205 0.48 5.03 19.35
N ASP A 206 -0.12 3.91 19.00
CA ASP A 206 0.31 2.57 19.40
C ASP A 206 0.14 1.55 18.25
N GLU A 207 0.51 0.31 18.51
CA GLU A 207 0.42 -0.78 17.53
C GLU A 207 -1.03 -1.19 17.24
N ASP A 208 -1.96 -1.00 18.17
CA ASP A 208 -3.38 -1.29 17.94
C ASP A 208 -3.99 -0.26 16.98
N GLY A 209 -3.60 1.00 17.09
CA GLY A 209 -3.98 2.03 16.14
C GLY A 209 -3.40 1.78 14.74
N VAL A 210 -2.18 1.24 14.64
CA VAL A 210 -1.61 0.81 13.35
C VAL A 210 -2.45 -0.31 12.73
N VAL A 211 -2.86 -1.30 13.52
CA VAL A 211 -3.73 -2.39 13.05
C VAL A 211 -5.08 -1.85 12.58
N THR A 212 -5.69 -0.98 13.35
CA THR A 212 -6.96 -0.31 13.00
C THR A 212 -6.83 0.45 11.68
N PHE A 213 -5.74 1.20 11.51
CA PHE A 213 -5.44 1.93 10.27
C PHE A 213 -5.32 0.99 9.08
N LEU A 214 -4.53 -0.07 9.19
CA LEU A 214 -4.28 -0.99 8.09
C LEU A 214 -5.55 -1.78 7.69
N LEU A 215 -6.38 -2.18 8.64
CA LEU A 215 -7.66 -2.83 8.37
C LEU A 215 -8.62 -1.88 7.65
N THR A 216 -8.73 -0.64 8.11
CA THR A 216 -9.56 0.38 7.46
C THR A 216 -9.07 0.68 6.05
N ALA A 217 -7.77 0.88 5.87
CA ALA A 217 -7.16 1.07 4.56
C ALA A 217 -7.44 -0.11 3.63
N GLY A 218 -7.37 -1.35 4.16
CA GLY A 218 -7.69 -2.58 3.44
C GLY A 218 -9.12 -2.61 2.93
N ALA A 219 -10.10 -2.24 3.76
CA ALA A 219 -11.51 -2.15 3.36
C ALA A 219 -11.72 -1.18 2.18
N ILE A 220 -11.14 0.01 2.27
CA ILE A 220 -11.23 1.01 1.21
C ILE A 220 -10.56 0.51 -0.08
N GLY A 221 -9.37 -0.08 0.04
CA GLY A 221 -8.66 -0.67 -1.10
C GLY A 221 -9.45 -1.80 -1.77
N TYR A 222 -10.11 -2.65 -0.99
CA TYR A 222 -11.00 -3.70 -1.48
C TYR A 222 -12.17 -3.13 -2.29
N LEU A 223 -12.84 -2.08 -1.78
CA LEU A 223 -13.94 -1.44 -2.48
C LEU A 223 -13.51 -0.84 -3.83
N PHE A 224 -12.33 -0.20 -3.88
CA PHE A 224 -11.78 0.31 -5.13
C PHE A 224 -11.42 -0.83 -6.10
N LYS A 225 -10.77 -1.89 -5.61
CA LYS A 225 -10.41 -3.04 -6.44
C LYS A 225 -11.64 -3.74 -7.03
N ARG A 226 -12.73 -3.83 -6.25
CA ARG A 226 -13.96 -4.51 -6.66
C ARG A 226 -14.79 -3.69 -7.66
N ASN A 227 -14.92 -2.38 -7.41
CA ASN A 227 -15.87 -1.53 -8.15
C ASN A 227 -15.21 -0.64 -9.20
N ALA A 228 -13.88 -0.58 -9.24
CA ALA A 228 -13.10 0.20 -10.18
C ALA A 228 -11.75 -0.49 -10.44
N SER A 229 -10.93 0.10 -11.31
CA SER A 229 -9.55 -0.35 -11.45
C SER A 229 -8.61 0.46 -10.55
N ILE A 230 -7.64 -0.24 -9.94
CA ILE A 230 -6.52 0.37 -9.21
C ILE A 230 -5.27 0.48 -10.09
N SER A 231 -5.32 -0.01 -11.33
CA SER A 231 -4.18 -0.06 -12.24
C SER A 231 -3.91 1.30 -12.86
N GLY A 232 -2.70 1.84 -12.67
CA GLY A 232 -2.26 3.07 -13.34
C GLY A 232 -2.25 2.96 -14.86
N ALA A 233 -2.13 1.75 -15.41
CA ALA A 233 -2.21 1.49 -16.86
C ALA A 233 -3.63 1.68 -17.41
N GLU A 234 -4.65 1.41 -16.60
CA GLU A 234 -6.07 1.50 -16.99
C GLU A 234 -6.68 2.86 -16.68
N VAL A 235 -6.49 3.32 -15.44
CA VAL A 235 -7.14 4.55 -14.93
C VAL A 235 -6.18 5.72 -14.78
N GLY A 236 -4.92 5.56 -15.15
CA GLY A 236 -3.88 6.57 -15.00
C GLY A 236 -3.43 6.76 -13.55
N CYS A 237 -2.38 7.58 -13.37
CA CYS A 237 -1.81 7.85 -12.06
C CYS A 237 -2.82 8.51 -11.09
N GLN A 238 -3.81 9.25 -11.60
CA GLN A 238 -4.81 9.90 -10.76
C GLN A 238 -5.72 8.88 -10.05
N GLY A 239 -6.17 7.83 -10.74
CA GLY A 239 -6.94 6.75 -10.12
C GLY A 239 -6.11 5.94 -9.13
N GLU A 240 -4.87 5.63 -9.47
CA GLU A 240 -3.92 4.93 -8.62
C GLU A 240 -3.61 5.71 -7.33
N VAL A 241 -3.18 6.97 -7.45
CA VAL A 241 -2.86 7.82 -6.29
C VAL A 241 -4.14 8.22 -5.54
N GLY A 242 -5.25 8.46 -6.25
CA GLY A 242 -6.54 8.75 -5.62
C GLY A 242 -7.02 7.60 -4.73
N THR A 243 -6.85 6.34 -5.17
CA THR A 243 -7.11 5.15 -4.34
C THR A 243 -6.20 5.15 -3.10
N ALA A 244 -4.90 5.34 -3.28
CA ALA A 244 -3.95 5.37 -2.16
C ALA A 244 -4.27 6.47 -1.13
N CYS A 245 -4.64 7.66 -1.59
CA CYS A 245 -5.05 8.76 -0.72
C CYS A 245 -6.37 8.47 0.01
N SER A 246 -7.30 7.75 -0.63
CA SER A 246 -8.56 7.35 0.00
C SER A 246 -8.36 6.26 1.06
N MET A 247 -7.36 5.40 0.87
CA MET A 247 -6.99 4.36 1.84
C MET A 247 -6.29 4.94 3.08
N ALA A 248 -5.54 6.05 2.90
CA ALA A 248 -4.71 6.68 3.92
C ALA A 248 -5.43 7.82 4.65
#